data_e19adf5aabbb3bc15cae3927052054f9
#
_entry.id   e19adf5aabbb3bc15cae3927052054f9
#
_cell.length_a   1.000
_cell.length_b   1.000
_cell.length_c   1.000
_cell.angle_alpha   90.00
_cell.angle_beta   90.00
_cell.angle_gamma   90.00
#
_symmetry.space_group_name_H-M   'P 1'
#
loop_
_entity.id
_entity.type
_entity.pdbx_description
1 polymer ?
#
loop_
_entity_poly.entity_id
_entity_poly.type
_entity_poly.pdbx_seq_one_letter_code
_entity_poly.pdbx_strand_id
1 'polypeptide(L)'
;MTPKPGSLLIAPPTMTDGRFAKTVLLITNHSSAGTHALCLNKPTHHTLKGVAEEIGLDKELPFQIYWGGPVHNGSIWMIHDIAWENETTLYVNEKWRVTSNEEMFFNMADGDCPRDFRIMSGFASWMPGQLEMELNGTPPFKKKSSWLVVNDVEPEWVFNTAIDELWDDAVALAGNQAVASWL
;
A
#
# COMPACT_ATOMS: atom_id res chain seq x y z
N MET A 1 5.80 18.21 -0.91
CA MET A 1 4.56 17.72 -0.28
C MET A 1 4.94 16.82 0.88
N THR A 2 4.32 16.95 2.03
CA THR A 2 4.68 16.17 3.23
C THR A 2 3.90 14.84 3.23
N PRO A 3 4.56 13.70 3.39
CA PRO A 3 3.89 12.41 3.49
C PRO A 3 3.07 12.32 4.78
N LYS A 4 1.92 11.66 4.70
CA LYS A 4 1.02 11.38 5.83
C LYS A 4 0.32 10.02 5.61
N PRO A 5 -0.31 9.41 6.62
CA PRO A 5 -1.12 8.22 6.40
C PRO A 5 -2.16 8.45 5.30
N GLY A 6 -2.27 7.52 4.35
CA GLY A 6 -3.11 7.64 3.17
C GLY A 6 -2.47 8.36 1.97
N SER A 7 -1.24 8.87 2.10
CA SER A 7 -0.47 9.36 0.94
C SER A 7 0.05 8.19 0.11
N LEU A 8 0.21 8.41 -1.19
CA LEU A 8 0.99 7.52 -2.05
C LEU A 8 2.45 7.96 -2.06
N LEU A 9 3.34 6.96 -2.00
CA LEU A 9 4.73 7.07 -2.39
C LEU A 9 4.88 6.37 -3.74
N ILE A 10 5.34 7.12 -4.73
CA ILE A 10 5.45 6.63 -6.10
C ILE A 10 6.93 6.58 -6.45
N ALA A 11 7.42 5.41 -6.88
CA ALA A 11 8.79 5.27 -7.33
C ALA A 11 9.04 6.17 -8.54
N PRO A 12 10.04 7.06 -8.51
CA PRO A 12 10.34 7.89 -9.66
C PRO A 12 10.88 7.01 -10.82
N PRO A 13 10.79 7.49 -12.08
CA PRO A 13 11.34 6.76 -13.22
C PRO A 13 12.84 6.42 -13.09
N THR A 14 13.54 7.16 -12.24
CA THR A 14 14.98 6.98 -11.95
C THR A 14 15.27 6.01 -10.82
N MET A 15 14.25 5.34 -10.26
CA MET A 15 14.42 4.36 -9.18
C MET A 15 15.34 3.23 -9.61
N THR A 16 16.46 3.06 -8.90
CA THR A 16 17.46 2.03 -9.19
C THR A 16 17.29 0.74 -8.42
N ASP A 17 16.55 0.77 -7.29
CA ASP A 17 16.21 -0.43 -6.55
C ASP A 17 15.12 -1.21 -7.30
N GLY A 18 15.52 -2.35 -7.90
CA GLY A 18 14.62 -3.18 -8.70
C GLY A 18 13.39 -3.71 -7.94
N ARG A 19 13.45 -3.78 -6.61
CA ARG A 19 12.30 -4.17 -5.78
C ARG A 19 11.19 -3.13 -5.84
N PHE A 20 11.57 -1.86 -5.91
CA PHE A 20 10.66 -0.71 -5.89
C PHE A 20 10.47 -0.03 -7.24
N ALA A 21 11.19 -0.44 -8.28
CA ALA A 21 11.00 0.13 -9.62
C ALA A 21 9.54 0.01 -10.07
N LYS A 22 8.95 1.10 -10.54
CA LYS A 22 7.55 1.21 -10.96
C LYS A 22 6.53 0.78 -9.89
N THR A 23 6.82 1.05 -8.61
CA THR A 23 5.87 0.77 -7.52
C THR A 23 5.09 2.00 -7.10
N VAL A 24 3.88 1.74 -6.64
CA VAL A 24 3.01 2.67 -5.94
C VAL A 24 2.72 2.10 -4.57
N LEU A 25 3.10 2.81 -3.51
CA LEU A 25 2.89 2.38 -2.13
C LEU A 25 1.91 3.32 -1.43
N LEU A 26 1.00 2.76 -0.64
CA LEU A 26 0.14 3.52 0.26
C LEU A 26 0.76 3.55 1.65
N ILE A 27 0.96 4.73 2.20
CA ILE A 27 1.38 4.90 3.60
C ILE A 27 0.22 4.52 4.51
N THR A 28 0.40 3.49 5.32
CA THR A 28 -0.59 3.04 6.30
C THR A 28 -0.36 3.64 7.69
N ASN A 29 0.90 3.95 8.01
CA ASN A 29 1.27 4.64 9.26
C ASN A 29 2.48 5.54 9.01
N HIS A 30 2.47 6.72 9.61
CA HIS A 30 3.59 7.66 9.58
C HIS A 30 3.62 8.45 10.89
N SER A 31 4.67 8.26 11.66
CA SER A 31 4.82 8.86 12.98
C SER A 31 6.29 9.03 13.36
N SER A 32 6.55 9.55 14.56
CA SER A 32 7.89 9.62 15.14
C SER A 32 8.53 8.24 15.38
N ALA A 33 7.73 7.16 15.34
CA ALA A 33 8.21 5.77 15.45
C ALA A 33 8.62 5.16 14.11
N GLY A 34 8.40 5.85 12.99
CA GLY A 34 8.72 5.40 11.64
C GLY A 34 7.54 5.44 10.68
N THR A 35 7.75 4.88 9.50
CA THR A 35 6.75 4.83 8.44
C THR A 35 6.53 3.41 7.98
N HIS A 36 5.27 3.02 7.78
CA HIS A 36 4.87 1.77 7.16
C HIS A 36 4.04 2.05 5.91
N ALA A 37 4.24 1.25 4.87
CA ALA A 37 3.49 1.35 3.62
C ALA A 37 3.27 -0.02 2.99
N LEU A 38 2.24 -0.12 2.14
CA LEU A 38 1.90 -1.30 1.38
C LEU A 38 2.00 -1.02 -0.11
N CYS A 39 2.76 -1.84 -0.84
CA CYS A 39 2.84 -1.76 -2.30
C CYS A 39 1.52 -2.24 -2.92
N LEU A 40 0.96 -1.43 -3.82
CA LEU A 40 -0.37 -1.65 -4.37
C LEU A 40 -0.40 -2.42 -5.69
N ASN A 41 0.69 -2.40 -6.46
CA ASN A 41 0.69 -2.78 -7.88
C ASN A 41 1.69 -3.85 -8.28
N LYS A 42 2.10 -4.72 -7.34
CA LYS A 42 2.95 -5.88 -7.64
C LYS A 42 2.20 -7.19 -7.39
N PRO A 43 1.50 -7.75 -8.40
CA PRO A 43 0.85 -9.05 -8.25
C PRO A 43 1.89 -10.15 -8.09
N THR A 44 1.56 -11.18 -7.31
CA THR A 44 2.35 -12.41 -7.17
C THR A 44 1.63 -13.56 -7.89
N HIS A 45 2.24 -14.74 -7.89
CA HIS A 45 1.59 -15.96 -8.37
C HIS A 45 0.77 -16.67 -7.27
N HIS A 46 0.72 -16.12 -6.07
CA HIS A 46 0.03 -16.70 -4.92
C HIS A 46 -1.41 -16.19 -4.81
N THR A 47 -2.26 -17.06 -4.29
CA THR A 47 -3.64 -16.74 -3.92
C THR A 47 -3.87 -17.07 -2.45
N LEU A 48 -4.98 -16.60 -1.88
CA LEU A 48 -5.37 -16.95 -0.51
C LEU A 48 -5.73 -18.41 -0.31
N LYS A 49 -5.81 -19.21 -1.38
CA LYS A 49 -6.10 -20.64 -1.28
C LYS A 49 -5.15 -21.37 -0.33
N GLY A 50 -3.84 -21.14 -0.47
CA GLY A 50 -2.83 -21.75 0.40
C GLY A 50 -2.98 -21.31 1.87
N VAL A 51 -3.30 -20.04 2.11
CA VAL A 51 -3.56 -19.53 3.46
C VAL A 51 -4.81 -20.17 4.05
N ALA A 52 -5.89 -20.28 3.29
CA ALA A 52 -7.14 -20.92 3.72
C ALA A 52 -6.91 -22.39 4.12
N GLU A 53 -6.11 -23.12 3.35
CA GLU A 53 -5.74 -24.50 3.65
C GLU A 53 -4.94 -24.60 4.96
N GLU A 54 -3.97 -23.71 5.19
CA GLU A 54 -3.15 -23.69 6.42
C GLU A 54 -3.96 -23.43 7.69
N ILE A 55 -4.95 -22.54 7.63
CA ILE A 55 -5.81 -22.23 8.78
C ILE A 55 -7.02 -23.15 8.91
N GLY A 56 -7.13 -24.17 8.06
CA GLY A 56 -8.24 -25.15 8.10
C GLY A 56 -9.59 -24.60 7.64
N LEU A 57 -9.58 -23.58 6.80
CA LEU A 57 -10.80 -22.99 6.24
C LEU A 57 -11.30 -23.85 5.06
N ASP A 58 -12.49 -24.45 5.21
CA ASP A 58 -13.12 -25.30 4.19
C ASP A 58 -13.91 -24.47 3.15
N LYS A 59 -13.29 -23.39 2.65
CA LYS A 59 -13.85 -22.57 1.56
C LYS A 59 -12.73 -22.06 0.67
N GLU A 60 -13.00 -22.00 -0.62
CA GLU A 60 -12.05 -21.42 -1.57
C GLU A 60 -12.04 -19.89 -1.46
N LEU A 61 -10.85 -19.33 -1.30
CA LEU A 61 -10.60 -17.90 -1.39
C LEU A 61 -9.71 -17.62 -2.62
N PRO A 62 -10.30 -17.41 -3.81
CA PRO A 62 -9.56 -17.31 -5.07
C PRO A 62 -8.86 -15.96 -5.26
N PHE A 63 -8.76 -15.15 -4.22
CA PHE A 63 -8.19 -13.82 -4.29
C PHE A 63 -6.68 -13.86 -4.44
N GLN A 64 -6.16 -13.07 -5.37
CA GLN A 64 -4.74 -12.93 -5.60
C GLN A 64 -4.06 -12.19 -4.44
N ILE A 65 -2.85 -12.64 -4.09
CA ILE A 65 -1.97 -11.94 -3.14
C ILE A 65 -1.00 -11.08 -3.94
N TYR A 66 -0.85 -9.82 -3.52
CA TYR A 66 0.14 -8.86 -4.03
C TYR A 66 1.36 -8.83 -3.10
N TRP A 67 2.50 -8.46 -3.65
CA TRP A 67 3.66 -8.15 -2.83
C TRP A 67 3.49 -6.77 -2.18
N GLY A 68 3.42 -6.72 -0.85
CA GLY A 68 3.21 -5.47 -0.10
C GLY A 68 4.51 -4.76 0.28
N GLY A 69 5.63 -5.49 0.29
CA GLY A 69 6.93 -4.97 0.65
C GLY A 69 7.91 -6.04 1.11
N PRO A 70 9.17 -5.67 1.35
CA PRO A 70 10.24 -6.64 1.65
C PRO A 70 10.25 -7.14 3.10
N VAL A 71 9.46 -6.54 4.00
CA VAL A 71 9.48 -6.85 5.44
C VAL A 71 8.38 -7.86 5.75
N HIS A 72 8.70 -8.89 6.54
CA HIS A 72 7.76 -9.92 7.02
C HIS A 72 6.85 -10.51 5.91
N ASN A 73 7.45 -11.20 4.95
CA ASN A 73 6.73 -11.80 3.81
C ASN A 73 5.57 -12.74 4.18
N GLY A 74 5.55 -13.27 5.41
CA GLY A 74 4.45 -14.09 5.91
C GLY A 74 3.28 -13.31 6.50
N SER A 75 3.39 -11.99 6.67
CA SER A 75 2.29 -11.18 7.17
C SER A 75 1.34 -10.81 6.03
N ILE A 76 0.05 -11.03 6.26
CA ILE A 76 -1.00 -10.73 5.27
C ILE A 76 -1.81 -9.52 5.71
N TRP A 77 -2.00 -8.61 4.78
CA TRP A 77 -2.68 -7.33 4.97
C TRP A 77 -3.78 -7.17 3.95
N MET A 78 -4.92 -6.67 4.37
CA MET A 78 -6.00 -6.26 3.47
C MET A 78 -6.16 -4.75 3.55
N ILE A 79 -6.03 -4.07 2.42
CA ILE A 79 -6.32 -2.64 2.28
C ILE A 79 -7.71 -2.47 1.67
N HIS A 80 -8.49 -1.55 2.22
CA HIS A 80 -9.85 -1.30 1.79
C HIS A 80 -10.31 0.11 2.18
N ASP A 81 -11.49 0.50 1.76
CA ASP A 81 -12.14 1.75 2.15
C ASP A 81 -12.84 1.65 3.52
N ILE A 82 -13.55 2.70 3.89
CA ILE A 82 -14.25 2.82 5.17
C ILE A 82 -15.59 2.09 5.22
N ALA A 83 -16.06 1.49 4.12
CA ALA A 83 -17.39 0.87 4.04
C ALA A 83 -17.50 -0.45 4.78
N TRP A 84 -16.38 -1.04 5.16
CA TRP A 84 -16.30 -2.29 5.91
C TRP A 84 -15.24 -2.21 6.99
N GLU A 85 -15.46 -2.88 8.10
CA GLU A 85 -14.46 -3.07 9.16
C GLU A 85 -14.82 -4.29 10.03
N ASN A 86 -13.82 -4.87 10.66
CA ASN A 86 -13.97 -5.83 11.74
C ASN A 86 -13.20 -5.34 12.99
N GLU A 87 -13.19 -6.14 14.06
CA GLU A 87 -12.54 -5.77 15.32
C GLU A 87 -11.04 -5.50 15.20
N THR A 88 -10.40 -5.99 14.13
CA THR A 88 -8.94 -5.87 13.89
C THR A 88 -8.59 -4.80 12.87
N THR A 89 -9.58 -4.10 12.34
CA THR A 89 -9.37 -3.03 11.36
C THR A 89 -8.70 -1.83 11.99
N LEU A 90 -7.62 -1.37 11.36
CA LEU A 90 -6.85 -0.21 11.76
C LEU A 90 -7.23 1.00 10.90
N TYR A 91 -7.35 2.14 11.57
CA TYR A 91 -7.54 3.42 10.93
C TYR A 91 -6.24 3.87 10.22
N VAL A 92 -6.34 4.24 8.96
CA VAL A 92 -5.25 4.88 8.21
C VAL A 92 -5.51 6.39 8.11
N ASN A 93 -6.63 6.78 7.55
CA ASN A 93 -7.15 8.15 7.48
C ASN A 93 -8.67 8.14 7.25
N GLU A 94 -9.24 9.29 6.90
CA GLU A 94 -10.69 9.43 6.65
C GLU A 94 -11.22 8.54 5.51
N LYS A 95 -10.35 8.03 4.64
CA LYS A 95 -10.71 7.28 3.42
C LYS A 95 -10.28 5.82 3.46
N TRP A 96 -9.20 5.50 4.16
CA TRP A 96 -8.52 4.22 4.09
C TRP A 96 -8.53 3.45 5.40
N ARG A 97 -8.64 2.13 5.28
CA ARG A 97 -8.51 1.15 6.38
C ARG A 97 -7.54 0.05 5.99
N VAL A 98 -6.94 -0.57 6.98
CA VAL A 98 -6.13 -1.77 6.81
C VAL A 98 -6.52 -2.80 7.87
N THR A 99 -6.65 -4.06 7.46
CA THR A 99 -7.00 -5.17 8.35
C THR A 99 -5.94 -6.27 8.21
N SER A 100 -5.50 -6.85 9.32
CA SER A 100 -4.43 -7.85 9.33
C SER A 100 -4.64 -8.85 10.47
N ASN A 101 -5.55 -9.79 10.27
CA ASN A 101 -5.82 -10.87 11.21
C ASN A 101 -6.46 -12.05 10.48
N GLU A 102 -6.29 -13.26 10.99
CA GLU A 102 -6.91 -14.47 10.45
C GLU A 102 -8.44 -14.37 10.36
N GLU A 103 -9.07 -13.63 11.27
CA GLU A 103 -10.51 -13.41 11.27
C GLU A 103 -11.04 -12.82 9.97
N MET A 104 -10.25 -11.98 9.28
CA MET A 104 -10.66 -11.44 7.98
C MET A 104 -10.89 -12.54 6.94
N PHE A 105 -10.17 -13.67 7.01
CA PHE A 105 -10.36 -14.79 6.08
C PHE A 105 -11.68 -15.52 6.34
N PHE A 106 -12.08 -15.67 7.61
CA PHE A 106 -13.37 -16.23 7.97
C PHE A 106 -14.51 -15.29 7.56
N ASN A 107 -14.36 -13.99 7.78
CA ASN A 107 -15.31 -12.99 7.28
C ASN A 107 -15.46 -13.10 5.76
N MET A 108 -14.35 -13.12 5.01
CA MET A 108 -14.37 -13.25 3.54
C MET A 108 -15.03 -14.55 3.07
N ALA A 109 -14.79 -15.66 3.76
CA ALA A 109 -15.41 -16.95 3.47
C ALA A 109 -16.92 -16.95 3.67
N ASP A 110 -17.41 -16.15 4.59
CA ASP A 110 -18.85 -15.95 4.86
C ASP A 110 -19.49 -14.87 3.99
N GLY A 111 -18.72 -14.25 3.10
CA GLY A 111 -19.17 -13.17 2.21
C GLY A 111 -19.24 -11.80 2.92
N ASP A 112 -18.76 -11.72 4.14
CA ASP A 112 -18.63 -10.46 4.91
C ASP A 112 -17.24 -9.86 4.65
N CYS A 113 -17.12 -9.10 3.58
CA CYS A 113 -15.86 -8.45 3.17
C CYS A 113 -16.14 -7.13 2.46
N PRO A 114 -15.13 -6.24 2.34
CA PRO A 114 -15.27 -5.02 1.55
C PRO A 114 -15.60 -5.34 0.10
N ARG A 115 -16.31 -4.43 -0.57
CA ARG A 115 -16.58 -4.56 -2.00
C ARG A 115 -15.29 -4.49 -2.82
N ASP A 116 -14.46 -3.52 -2.47
CA ASP A 116 -13.18 -3.26 -3.13
C ASP A 116 -12.06 -3.37 -2.10
N PHE A 117 -11.13 -4.27 -2.35
CA PHE A 117 -9.99 -4.51 -1.47
C PHE A 117 -8.80 -5.07 -2.25
N ARG A 118 -7.65 -5.09 -1.60
CA ARG A 118 -6.46 -5.77 -2.11
C ARG A 118 -5.72 -6.45 -0.97
N ILE A 119 -5.29 -7.68 -1.21
CA ILE A 119 -4.56 -8.50 -0.24
C ILE A 119 -3.08 -8.44 -0.58
N MET A 120 -2.24 -8.12 0.41
CA MET A 120 -0.80 -8.04 0.27
C MET A 120 -0.09 -8.93 1.27
N SER A 121 1.05 -9.47 0.86
CA SER A 121 2.01 -10.17 1.71
C SER A 121 3.23 -9.28 1.94
N GLY A 122 3.63 -9.12 3.20
CA GLY A 122 4.71 -8.22 3.59
C GLY A 122 4.35 -6.74 3.54
N PHE A 123 5.28 -5.91 3.94
CA PHE A 123 5.13 -4.44 3.92
C PHE A 123 6.48 -3.75 3.73
N ALA A 124 6.47 -2.46 3.42
CA ALA A 124 7.64 -1.60 3.42
C ALA A 124 7.71 -0.80 4.73
N SER A 125 8.92 -0.59 5.24
CA SER A 125 9.13 0.12 6.50
C SER A 125 10.34 1.03 6.41
N TRP A 126 10.20 2.21 6.98
CA TRP A 126 11.28 3.18 7.19
C TRP A 126 11.46 3.41 8.68
N MET A 127 12.72 3.48 9.11
CA MET A 127 13.08 3.89 10.46
C MET A 127 12.61 5.34 10.75
N PRO A 128 12.50 5.75 12.03
CA PRO A 128 12.18 7.12 12.37
C PRO A 128 13.03 8.14 11.60
N GLY A 129 12.39 9.05 10.86
CA GLY A 129 13.05 10.10 10.07
C GLY A 129 13.71 9.62 8.76
N GLN A 130 13.75 8.32 8.47
CA GLN A 130 14.41 7.80 7.27
C GLN A 130 13.70 8.26 5.99
N LEU A 131 12.38 8.19 5.95
CA LEU A 131 11.62 8.60 4.76
C LEU A 131 11.85 10.09 4.47
N GLU A 132 11.86 10.93 5.48
CA GLU A 132 12.10 12.36 5.36
C GLU A 132 13.51 12.64 4.85
N MET A 133 14.51 11.89 5.30
CA MET A 133 15.88 12.01 4.80
C MET A 133 15.98 11.61 3.31
N GLU A 134 15.32 10.54 2.91
CA GLU A 134 15.24 10.12 1.51
C GLU A 134 14.56 11.20 0.64
N LEU A 135 13.44 11.75 1.10
CA LEU A 135 12.71 12.80 0.38
C LEU A 135 13.50 14.11 0.26
N ASN A 136 14.28 14.46 1.27
CA ASN A 136 15.06 15.70 1.30
C ASN A 136 16.45 15.56 0.68
N GLY A 137 16.90 14.35 0.35
CA GLY A 137 18.25 14.08 -0.13
C GLY A 137 19.33 14.33 0.93
N THR A 138 19.00 14.14 2.21
CA THR A 138 19.93 14.28 3.33
C THR A 138 20.89 13.07 3.37
N PRO A 139 22.18 13.25 3.71
CA PRO A 139 23.12 12.13 3.85
C PRO A 139 22.57 11.04 4.82
N PRO A 140 22.79 9.75 4.50
CA PRO A 140 23.65 9.21 3.46
C PRO A 140 23.03 9.23 2.04
N PHE A 141 21.80 9.70 1.88
CA PHE A 141 21.08 9.74 0.60
C PHE A 141 21.56 10.94 -0.23
N LYS A 142 22.35 10.71 -1.25
CA LYS A 142 23.00 11.77 -2.07
C LYS A 142 22.06 12.46 -3.06
N LYS A 143 20.88 11.90 -3.32
CA LYS A 143 19.92 12.44 -4.29
C LYS A 143 18.64 12.87 -3.59
N LYS A 144 18.22 14.09 -3.86
CA LYS A 144 16.93 14.59 -3.44
C LYS A 144 15.83 13.78 -4.11
N SER A 145 14.86 13.34 -3.29
CA SER A 145 13.65 12.65 -3.72
C SER A 145 13.87 11.30 -4.40
N SER A 146 13.92 10.26 -3.58
CA SER A 146 13.75 8.89 -4.06
C SER A 146 12.29 8.56 -4.36
N TRP A 147 11.33 9.39 -3.93
CA TRP A 147 9.89 9.16 -4.03
C TRP A 147 9.13 10.43 -4.44
N LEU A 148 8.09 10.23 -5.26
CA LEU A 148 7.06 11.24 -5.46
C LEU A 148 5.96 11.02 -4.42
N VAL A 149 5.36 12.10 -3.93
CA VAL A 149 4.29 12.05 -2.90
C VAL A 149 3.00 12.60 -3.47
N VAL A 150 1.91 11.86 -3.34
CA VAL A 150 0.55 12.30 -3.68
C VAL A 150 -0.32 12.16 -2.45
N ASN A 151 -1.01 13.23 -2.08
CA ASN A 151 -1.94 13.26 -0.97
C ASN A 151 -3.41 13.18 -1.46
N ASP A 152 -4.31 12.89 -0.53
CA ASP A 152 -5.77 12.90 -0.73
C ASP A 152 -6.26 11.97 -1.85
N VAL A 153 -5.74 10.75 -1.85
CA VAL A 153 -6.07 9.73 -2.85
C VAL A 153 -7.35 8.99 -2.47
N GLU A 154 -8.26 8.89 -3.43
CA GLU A 154 -9.51 8.14 -3.27
C GLU A 154 -9.28 6.64 -3.47
N PRO A 155 -9.81 5.77 -2.58
CA PRO A 155 -9.75 4.32 -2.76
C PRO A 155 -10.32 3.86 -4.09
N GLU A 156 -11.44 4.44 -4.51
CA GLU A 156 -12.10 4.12 -5.78
C GLU A 156 -11.16 4.32 -6.98
N TRP A 157 -10.36 5.37 -6.99
CA TRP A 157 -9.38 5.58 -8.05
C TRP A 157 -8.33 4.47 -8.09
N VAL A 158 -7.79 4.07 -6.94
CA VAL A 158 -6.80 2.99 -6.86
C VAL A 158 -7.39 1.65 -7.30
N PHE A 159 -8.58 1.30 -6.81
CA PHE A 159 -9.19 0.00 -7.10
C PHE A 159 -9.73 -0.13 -8.52
N ASN A 160 -10.14 0.97 -9.15
CA ASN A 160 -10.65 1.00 -10.52
C ASN A 160 -9.56 1.20 -11.58
N THR A 161 -8.35 1.59 -11.20
CA THR A 161 -7.23 1.70 -12.13
C THR A 161 -6.60 0.32 -12.36
N ALA A 162 -6.34 -0.04 -13.62
CA ALA A 162 -5.68 -1.29 -13.96
C ALA A 162 -4.28 -1.35 -13.32
N ILE A 163 -3.89 -2.54 -12.86
CA ILE A 163 -2.65 -2.72 -12.09
C ILE A 163 -1.40 -2.29 -12.87
N ASP A 164 -1.36 -2.57 -14.15
CA ASP A 164 -0.26 -2.22 -15.06
C ASP A 164 -0.23 -0.74 -15.44
N GLU A 165 -1.33 -0.02 -15.28
CA GLU A 165 -1.45 1.42 -15.53
C GLU A 165 -1.27 2.27 -14.26
N LEU A 166 -1.42 1.67 -13.08
CA LEU A 166 -1.47 2.41 -11.81
C LEU A 166 -0.23 3.28 -11.58
N TRP A 167 0.95 2.81 -11.95
CA TRP A 167 2.18 3.58 -11.77
C TRP A 167 2.24 4.80 -12.70
N ASP A 168 1.92 4.63 -13.98
CA ASP A 168 1.94 5.72 -14.96
C ASP A 168 0.91 6.80 -14.57
N ASP A 169 -0.29 6.39 -14.18
CA ASP A 169 -1.37 7.28 -13.72
C ASP A 169 -0.98 8.00 -12.42
N ALA A 170 -0.33 7.31 -11.49
CA ALA A 170 0.14 7.91 -10.24
C ALA A 170 1.25 8.94 -10.47
N VAL A 171 2.18 8.68 -11.40
CA VAL A 171 3.20 9.66 -11.81
C VAL A 171 2.57 10.89 -12.41
N ALA A 172 1.58 10.73 -13.29
CA ALA A 172 0.85 11.86 -13.87
C ALA A 172 0.10 12.67 -12.80
N LEU A 173 -0.53 12.00 -11.84
CA LEU A 173 -1.22 12.65 -10.72
C LEU A 173 -0.25 13.45 -9.85
N ALA A 174 0.94 12.93 -9.58
CA ALA A 174 1.99 13.64 -8.84
C ALA A 174 2.44 14.92 -9.57
N GLY A 175 2.60 14.85 -10.89
CA GLY A 175 2.91 16.01 -11.72
C GLY A 175 1.83 17.10 -11.65
N ASN A 176 0.56 16.70 -11.75
CA ASN A 176 -0.57 17.63 -11.67
C ASN A 176 -0.67 18.30 -10.30
N GLN A 177 -0.48 17.58 -9.21
CA GLN A 177 -0.49 18.15 -7.85
C GLN A 177 0.69 19.09 -7.63
N ALA A 178 1.87 18.80 -8.17
CA ALA A 178 3.02 19.70 -8.08
C ALA A 178 2.74 21.04 -8.78
N VAL A 179 2.19 21.00 -10.00
CA VAL A 179 1.83 22.21 -10.74
C VAL A 179 0.76 23.02 -10.01
N ALA A 180 -0.28 22.38 -9.48
CA ALA A 180 -1.35 23.05 -8.73
C ALA A 180 -0.84 23.77 -7.46
N SER A 181 0.26 23.30 -6.87
CA SER A 181 0.88 23.94 -5.70
C SER A 181 1.66 25.22 -6.01
N TRP A 182 1.88 25.55 -7.30
CA TRP A 182 2.57 26.75 -7.75
C TRP A 182 1.62 27.89 -8.16
N LEU A 183 0.33 27.59 -8.28
CA LEU A 183 -0.73 28.54 -8.61
C LEU A 183 -1.43 29.06 -7.36
#